data_4def56bb10a6cdb732d4b9e3d11b7aec
#
_entry.id   4def56bb10a6cdb732d4b9e3d11b7aec
#
_cell.length_a   1.000
_cell.length_b   1.000
_cell.length_c   1.000
_cell.angle_alpha   90.00
_cell.angle_beta   90.00
_cell.angle_gamma   90.00
#
_symmetry.space_group_name_H-M   'P 1'
#
loop_
_entity.id
_entity.type
_entity.pdbx_description
1 polymer ?
#
loop_
_entity_poly.entity_id
_entity_poly.type
_entity_poly.pdbx_seq_one_letter_code
_entity_poly.pdbx_strand_id
1 'polypeptide(L)'
;ALVLLGVIISTIPLVWRTAEGITRPLRELNRGMDKIARFENEGTSVRSSRLRELNEMQSRMERMRHALTSFEKYVPSRVVRQLVLEDRVAVPGMEEAKACIFFSDIIGFTDVAETLDPDKLVQLGGEYLEGMSQHIHAQSGVVDKFIGDAIMAFWIAEVDGARVTSRACRAALSSQESLHLLRKDWRTRSLPALRARIGLHTGPVRV
;
A
#
# COMPACT_ATOMS: atom_id res chain seq x y z
N ALA A 1 9.41 -58.82 25.39
CA ALA A 1 8.98 -58.36 24.05
C ALA A 1 7.66 -57.57 24.14
N LEU A 2 6.58 -58.10 24.75
CA LEU A 2 5.28 -57.43 24.81
C LEU A 2 5.28 -56.10 25.59
N VAL A 3 6.03 -55.98 26.68
CA VAL A 3 6.16 -54.74 27.46
C VAL A 3 6.85 -53.63 26.67
N LEU A 4 7.93 -53.96 25.93
CA LEU A 4 8.65 -53.06 25.09
C LEU A 4 7.78 -52.52 23.93
N LEU A 5 7.01 -53.35 23.32
CA LEU A 5 6.03 -52.98 22.28
C LEU A 5 4.96 -52.02 22.81
N GLY A 6 4.43 -52.29 24.03
CA GLY A 6 3.47 -51.41 24.70
C GLY A 6 4.01 -50.03 25.01
N VAL A 7 5.27 -49.90 25.43
CA VAL A 7 5.95 -48.62 25.67
C VAL A 7 6.12 -47.86 24.37
N ILE A 8 6.55 -48.50 23.28
CA ILE A 8 6.73 -47.85 21.96
C ILE A 8 5.38 -47.36 21.43
N ILE A 9 4.32 -48.14 21.50
CA ILE A 9 2.96 -47.77 21.04
C ILE A 9 2.42 -46.57 21.83
N SER A 10 2.73 -46.45 23.13
CA SER A 10 2.24 -45.32 23.96
C SER A 10 3.09 -44.06 23.80
N THR A 11 4.39 -44.17 23.54
CA THR A 11 5.30 -43.01 23.41
C THR A 11 5.21 -42.31 22.06
N ILE A 12 4.99 -43.03 20.95
CA ILE A 12 4.88 -42.47 19.62
C ILE A 12 3.78 -41.40 19.52
N PRO A 13 2.51 -41.64 19.89
CA PRO A 13 1.45 -40.65 19.83
C PRO A 13 1.67 -39.46 20.79
N LEU A 14 2.34 -39.69 21.92
CA LEU A 14 2.66 -38.65 22.88
C LEU A 14 3.72 -37.68 22.29
N VAL A 15 4.78 -38.23 21.71
CA VAL A 15 5.83 -37.44 21.03
C VAL A 15 5.26 -36.70 19.83
N TRP A 16 4.42 -37.33 19.05
CA TRP A 16 3.78 -36.70 17.87
C TRP A 16 2.87 -35.55 18.27
N ARG A 17 2.07 -35.74 19.34
CA ARG A 17 1.17 -34.70 19.87
C ARG A 17 1.91 -33.51 20.48
N THR A 18 3.07 -33.71 21.13
CA THR A 18 3.92 -32.63 21.64
C THR A 18 4.66 -31.92 20.50
N ALA A 19 5.17 -32.68 19.53
CA ALA A 19 5.81 -32.09 18.35
C ALA A 19 4.85 -31.23 17.51
N GLU A 20 3.61 -31.68 17.29
CA GLU A 20 2.60 -30.86 16.62
C GLU A 20 2.23 -29.59 17.41
N GLY A 21 2.16 -29.70 18.74
CA GLY A 21 1.87 -28.56 19.62
C GLY A 21 2.91 -27.43 19.57
N ILE A 22 4.14 -27.73 19.14
CA ILE A 22 5.24 -26.75 19.02
C ILE A 22 5.53 -26.43 17.56
N THR A 23 5.66 -27.44 16.71
CA THR A 23 6.10 -27.26 15.31
C THR A 23 5.07 -26.53 14.47
N ARG A 24 3.79 -26.78 14.69
CA ARG A 24 2.72 -26.13 13.92
C ARG A 24 2.63 -24.63 14.19
N PRO A 25 2.55 -24.15 15.45
CA PRO A 25 2.56 -22.71 15.73
C PRO A 25 3.83 -22.01 15.24
N LEU A 26 5.00 -22.65 15.31
CA LEU A 26 6.24 -22.10 14.77
C LEU A 26 6.21 -21.93 13.25
N ARG A 27 5.64 -22.90 12.52
CA ARG A 27 5.47 -22.76 11.06
C ARG A 27 4.48 -21.66 10.71
N GLU A 28 3.40 -21.50 11.48
CA GLU A 28 2.43 -20.43 11.30
C GLU A 28 3.06 -19.06 11.57
N LEU A 29 3.87 -18.95 12.61
CA LEU A 29 4.68 -17.74 12.90
C LEU A 29 5.65 -17.41 11.76
N ASN A 30 6.44 -18.37 11.28
CA ASN A 30 7.36 -18.17 10.16
C ASN A 30 6.63 -17.71 8.90
N ARG A 31 5.51 -18.35 8.55
CA ARG A 31 4.69 -17.90 7.40
C ARG A 31 4.12 -16.51 7.60
N GLY A 32 3.75 -16.16 8.83
CA GLY A 32 3.30 -14.81 9.18
C GLY A 32 4.41 -13.78 9.02
N MET A 33 5.63 -14.11 9.43
CA MET A 33 6.80 -13.24 9.25
C MET A 33 7.16 -13.06 7.77
N ASP A 34 7.09 -14.14 6.96
CA ASP A 34 7.30 -14.05 5.50
C ASP A 34 6.27 -13.15 4.81
N LYS A 35 5.00 -13.23 5.23
CA LYS A 35 3.96 -12.34 4.71
C LYS A 35 4.20 -10.88 5.09
N ILE A 36 4.58 -10.62 6.33
CA ILE A 36 4.95 -9.27 6.80
C ILE A 36 6.13 -8.73 6.00
N ALA A 37 7.17 -9.54 5.79
CA ALA A 37 8.34 -9.17 4.98
C ALA A 37 7.98 -8.85 3.53
N ARG A 38 6.93 -9.47 2.98
CA ARG A 38 6.42 -9.19 1.62
C ARG A 38 5.36 -8.09 1.56
N PHE A 39 5.04 -7.46 2.69
CA PHE A 39 3.95 -6.48 2.78
C PHE A 39 2.59 -7.04 2.31
N GLU A 40 2.34 -8.33 2.56
CA GLU A 40 1.06 -8.97 2.33
C GLU A 40 0.22 -8.80 3.60
N ASN A 41 -0.68 -7.81 3.61
CA ASN A 41 -1.46 -7.40 4.80
C ASN A 41 -2.65 -8.33 5.14
N GLU A 42 -2.81 -9.46 4.47
CA GLU A 42 -3.85 -10.43 4.81
C GLU A 42 -3.60 -11.02 6.21
N GLY A 43 -4.52 -10.74 7.12
CA GLY A 43 -4.46 -11.18 8.51
C GLY A 43 -4.33 -12.70 8.62
N THR A 44 -3.19 -13.16 9.11
CA THR A 44 -3.03 -14.54 9.54
C THR A 44 -3.62 -14.67 10.95
N SER A 45 -4.82 -15.22 11.05
CA SER A 45 -5.39 -15.64 12.34
C SER A 45 -4.57 -16.80 12.87
N VAL A 46 -3.60 -16.51 13.71
CA VAL A 46 -2.78 -17.53 14.36
C VAL A 46 -3.51 -18.00 15.63
N ARG A 47 -3.78 -19.31 15.73
CA ARG A 47 -4.44 -19.88 16.90
C ARG A 47 -3.54 -19.74 18.12
N SER A 48 -4.13 -19.37 19.26
CA SER A 48 -3.45 -19.33 20.56
C SER A 48 -2.76 -20.68 20.85
N SER A 49 -1.48 -20.61 21.17
CA SER A 49 -0.68 -21.76 21.61
C SER A 49 -0.82 -21.97 23.12
N ARG A 50 -0.57 -23.20 23.58
CA ARG A 50 -0.44 -23.50 25.02
C ARG A 50 0.87 -22.98 25.62
N LEU A 51 1.85 -22.63 24.78
CA LEU A 51 3.13 -22.09 25.21
C LEU A 51 3.05 -20.56 25.29
N ARG A 52 3.37 -20.04 26.46
CA ARG A 52 3.35 -18.58 26.72
C ARG A 52 4.30 -17.82 25.81
N GLU A 53 5.47 -18.37 25.58
CA GLU A 53 6.52 -17.78 24.74
C GLU A 53 6.05 -17.60 23.29
N LEU A 54 5.32 -18.57 22.75
CA LEU A 54 4.76 -18.50 21.40
C LEU A 54 3.67 -17.43 21.31
N ASN A 55 2.83 -17.31 22.33
CA ASN A 55 1.80 -16.27 22.37
C ASN A 55 2.42 -14.86 22.48
N GLU A 56 3.53 -14.72 23.23
CA GLU A 56 4.27 -13.47 23.30
C GLU A 56 4.90 -13.11 21.95
N MET A 57 5.49 -14.08 21.25
CA MET A 57 6.03 -13.87 19.89
C MET A 57 4.94 -13.45 18.92
N GLN A 58 3.76 -14.08 18.95
CA GLN A 58 2.61 -13.70 18.15
C GLN A 58 2.18 -12.26 18.43
N SER A 59 2.07 -11.88 19.69
CA SER A 59 1.69 -10.53 20.07
C SER A 59 2.69 -9.48 19.61
N ARG A 60 3.99 -9.80 19.64
CA ARG A 60 5.06 -8.92 19.15
C ARG A 60 5.00 -8.78 17.63
N MET A 61 4.81 -9.89 16.92
CA MET A 61 4.65 -9.92 15.48
C MET A 61 3.44 -9.09 15.03
N GLU A 62 2.32 -9.21 15.73
CA GLU A 62 1.09 -8.47 15.41
C GLU A 62 1.27 -6.97 15.64
N ARG A 63 1.96 -6.56 16.72
CA ARG A 63 2.31 -5.15 16.93
C ARG A 63 3.21 -4.60 15.82
N MET A 64 4.19 -5.41 15.37
CA MET A 64 5.06 -5.03 14.26
C MET A 64 4.27 -4.86 12.97
N ARG A 65 3.33 -5.79 12.67
CA ARG A 65 2.43 -5.70 11.53
C ARG A 65 1.58 -4.41 11.57
N HIS A 66 0.98 -4.11 12.71
CA HIS A 66 0.20 -2.86 12.88
C HIS A 66 1.05 -1.61 12.69
N ALA A 67 2.29 -1.62 13.20
CA ALA A 67 3.21 -0.50 12.99
C ALA A 67 3.52 -0.33 11.49
N LEU A 68 3.85 -1.41 10.78
CA LEU A 68 4.14 -1.37 9.35
C LEU A 68 2.92 -0.91 8.53
N THR A 69 1.72 -1.42 8.83
CA THR A 69 0.47 -0.98 8.18
C THR A 69 0.19 0.51 8.42
N SER A 70 0.56 1.01 9.60
CA SER A 70 0.45 2.44 9.88
C SER A 70 1.48 3.26 9.09
N PHE A 71 2.69 2.72 8.92
CA PHE A 71 3.75 3.33 8.10
C PHE A 71 3.39 3.40 6.62
N GLU A 72 2.66 2.41 6.09
CA GLU A 72 2.19 2.40 4.69
C GLU A 72 1.35 3.62 4.31
N LYS A 73 0.74 4.28 5.29
CA LYS A 73 -0.01 5.53 5.07
C LYS A 73 0.90 6.72 4.77
N TYR A 74 2.17 6.65 5.18
CA TYR A 74 3.13 7.76 5.09
C TYR A 74 4.26 7.50 4.09
N VAL A 75 4.54 6.24 3.78
CA VAL A 75 5.59 5.84 2.84
C VAL A 75 4.98 4.95 1.76
N PRO A 76 5.21 5.25 0.48
CA PRO A 76 4.72 4.40 -0.60
C PRO A 76 5.21 2.96 -0.42
N SER A 77 4.27 2.02 -0.28
CA SER A 77 4.55 0.59 -0.02
C SER A 77 5.51 -0.02 -1.05
N ARG A 78 5.53 0.51 -2.28
CA ARG A 78 6.44 0.08 -3.35
C ARG A 78 7.91 0.34 -3.01
N VAL A 79 8.22 1.51 -2.43
CA VAL A 79 9.59 1.88 -2.04
C VAL A 79 10.09 0.97 -0.93
N VAL A 80 9.25 0.76 0.08
CA VAL A 80 9.61 -0.10 1.22
C VAL A 80 9.76 -1.56 0.77
N ARG A 81 8.86 -2.03 -0.08
CA ARG A 81 8.93 -3.39 -0.65
C ARG A 81 10.20 -3.62 -1.45
N GLN A 82 10.60 -2.65 -2.27
CA GLN A 82 11.82 -2.75 -3.06
C GLN A 82 13.06 -2.81 -2.17
N LEU A 83 13.16 -1.96 -1.15
CA LEU A 83 14.27 -1.99 -0.18
C LEU A 83 14.37 -3.34 0.55
N VAL A 84 13.23 -3.91 0.96
CA VAL A 84 13.20 -5.20 1.65
C VAL A 84 13.56 -6.35 0.70
N LEU A 85 13.09 -6.35 -0.55
CA LEU A 85 13.42 -7.39 -1.55
C LEU A 85 14.88 -7.35 -1.99
N GLU A 86 15.48 -6.17 -2.01
CA GLU A 86 16.89 -5.97 -2.38
C GLU A 86 17.84 -6.10 -1.18
N ASP A 87 17.32 -6.41 0.04
CA ASP A 87 18.08 -6.43 1.30
C ASP A 87 18.92 -5.15 1.51
N ARG A 88 18.37 -4.02 1.06
CA ARG A 88 19.01 -2.70 1.14
C ARG A 88 18.45 -1.90 2.29
N VAL A 89 19.36 -1.28 3.04
CA VAL A 89 18.98 -0.26 4.03
C VAL A 89 18.75 1.05 3.28
N ALA A 90 17.63 1.72 3.58
CA ALA A 90 17.39 3.06 3.06
C ALA A 90 18.50 4.01 3.55
N VAL A 91 19.34 4.44 2.62
CA VAL A 91 20.37 5.45 2.90
C VAL A 91 19.87 6.75 2.27
N PRO A 92 19.78 7.85 3.04
CA PRO A 92 19.49 9.15 2.46
C PRO A 92 20.53 9.47 1.39
N GLY A 93 20.09 9.64 0.16
CA GLY A 93 20.95 9.92 -0.98
C GLY A 93 20.09 10.48 -2.11
N MET A 94 20.73 11.10 -3.09
CA MET A 94 20.09 11.51 -4.33
C MET A 94 20.66 10.65 -5.45
N GLU A 95 19.83 9.80 -6.03
CA GLU A 95 20.18 9.07 -7.24
C GLU A 95 19.54 9.73 -8.45
N GLU A 96 20.27 9.83 -9.55
CA GLU A 96 19.71 10.30 -10.81
C GLU A 96 18.89 9.20 -11.46
N ALA A 97 17.62 9.49 -11.70
CA ALA A 97 16.69 8.57 -12.35
C ALA A 97 15.96 9.29 -13.48
N LYS A 98 15.52 8.54 -14.49
CA LYS A 98 14.61 9.07 -15.51
C LYS A 98 13.17 8.79 -15.07
N ALA A 99 12.35 9.82 -14.96
CA ALA A 99 10.96 9.67 -14.53
C ALA A 99 10.00 10.47 -15.42
N CYS A 100 8.75 10.01 -15.45
CA CYS A 100 7.63 10.82 -15.90
C CYS A 100 6.94 11.40 -14.65
N ILE A 101 6.88 12.70 -14.55
CA ILE A 101 6.22 13.45 -13.47
C ILE A 101 4.83 13.84 -13.93
N PHE A 102 3.88 13.72 -13.01
CA PHE A 102 2.48 14.09 -13.16
C PHE A 102 2.16 15.16 -12.12
N PHE A 103 1.56 16.24 -12.58
CA PHE A 103 0.92 17.23 -11.72
C PHE A 103 -0.53 17.40 -12.13
N SER A 104 -1.42 17.42 -11.17
CA SER A 104 -2.80 17.86 -11.38
C SER A 104 -3.17 18.94 -10.38
N ASP A 105 -4.10 19.80 -10.79
CA ASP A 105 -4.56 20.93 -10.01
C ASP A 105 -6.03 21.22 -10.35
N ILE A 106 -6.85 21.60 -9.36
CA ILE A 106 -8.27 21.90 -9.56
C ILE A 106 -8.41 23.35 -10.03
N ILE A 107 -9.12 23.53 -11.14
CA ILE A 107 -9.35 24.87 -11.70
C ILE A 107 -10.34 25.63 -10.80
N GLY A 108 -9.89 26.78 -10.27
CA GLY A 108 -10.71 27.65 -9.44
C GLY A 108 -11.04 27.07 -8.05
N PHE A 109 -10.15 26.21 -7.49
CA PHE A 109 -10.40 25.59 -6.19
C PHE A 109 -10.54 26.64 -5.06
N THR A 110 -9.79 27.72 -5.10
CA THR A 110 -9.88 28.78 -4.09
C THR A 110 -11.29 29.37 -4.00
N ASP A 111 -11.92 29.67 -5.13
CA ASP A 111 -13.28 30.21 -5.17
C ASP A 111 -14.30 29.20 -4.61
N VAL A 112 -14.10 27.91 -4.90
CA VAL A 112 -14.95 26.83 -4.35
C VAL A 112 -14.74 26.70 -2.85
N ALA A 113 -13.51 26.78 -2.37
CA ALA A 113 -13.15 26.66 -0.97
C ALA A 113 -13.70 27.83 -0.11
N GLU A 114 -13.77 29.03 -0.69
CA GLU A 114 -14.32 30.21 0.00
C GLU A 114 -15.85 30.20 0.09
N THR A 115 -16.53 29.50 -0.82
CA THR A 115 -18.00 29.56 -0.94
C THR A 115 -18.70 28.30 -0.44
N LEU A 116 -18.01 27.15 -0.40
CA LEU A 116 -18.59 25.88 -0.02
C LEU A 116 -18.49 25.65 1.48
N ASP A 117 -19.49 24.98 2.03
CA ASP A 117 -19.47 24.51 3.42
C ASP A 117 -18.26 23.58 3.66
N PRO A 118 -17.53 23.74 4.80
CA PRO A 118 -16.29 22.98 5.06
C PRO A 118 -16.45 21.46 4.99
N ASP A 119 -17.55 20.89 5.49
CA ASP A 119 -17.78 19.45 5.47
C ASP A 119 -17.99 18.95 4.03
N LYS A 120 -18.72 19.72 3.23
CA LYS A 120 -18.90 19.43 1.80
C LYS A 120 -17.60 19.60 1.01
N LEU A 121 -16.77 20.57 1.38
CA LEU A 121 -15.47 20.78 0.75
C LEU A 121 -14.54 19.59 1.01
N VAL A 122 -14.47 19.10 2.25
CA VAL A 122 -13.67 17.91 2.62
C VAL A 122 -14.17 16.69 1.88
N GLN A 123 -15.48 16.48 1.80
CA GLN A 123 -16.06 15.36 1.07
C GLN A 123 -15.73 15.45 -0.42
N LEU A 124 -15.95 16.59 -1.06
CA LEU A 124 -15.73 16.83 -2.47
C LEU A 124 -14.26 16.66 -2.87
N GLY A 125 -13.36 17.25 -2.05
CA GLY A 125 -11.91 17.12 -2.21
C GLY A 125 -11.44 15.68 -2.02
N GLY A 126 -11.98 14.97 -1.02
CA GLY A 126 -11.68 13.56 -0.78
C GLY A 126 -12.06 12.66 -1.95
N GLU A 127 -13.26 12.82 -2.50
CA GLU A 127 -13.74 12.07 -3.68
C GLU A 127 -12.88 12.36 -4.92
N TYR A 128 -12.45 13.61 -5.11
CA TYR A 128 -11.52 13.99 -6.18
C TYR A 128 -10.15 13.32 -6.00
N LEU A 129 -9.52 13.49 -4.84
CA LEU A 129 -8.19 12.97 -4.57
C LEU A 129 -8.15 11.43 -4.64
N GLU A 130 -9.17 10.77 -4.10
CA GLU A 130 -9.31 9.31 -4.16
C GLU A 130 -9.46 8.82 -5.61
N GLY A 131 -10.39 9.40 -6.37
CA GLY A 131 -10.63 9.03 -7.76
C GLY A 131 -9.39 9.20 -8.64
N MET A 132 -8.67 10.31 -8.51
CA MET A 132 -7.43 10.57 -9.26
C MET A 132 -6.33 9.58 -8.86
N SER A 133 -6.14 9.35 -7.55
CA SER A 133 -5.09 8.47 -7.02
C SER A 133 -5.29 7.01 -7.45
N GLN A 134 -6.52 6.52 -7.51
CA GLN A 134 -6.84 5.17 -7.98
C GLN A 134 -6.35 4.95 -9.42
N HIS A 135 -6.55 5.90 -10.33
CA HIS A 135 -6.10 5.80 -11.71
C HIS A 135 -4.58 5.88 -11.86
N ILE A 136 -3.91 6.69 -11.02
CA ILE A 136 -2.45 6.74 -10.95
C ILE A 136 -1.89 5.36 -10.52
N HIS A 137 -2.42 4.79 -9.44
CA HIS A 137 -2.00 3.50 -8.92
C HIS A 137 -2.31 2.35 -9.90
N ALA A 138 -3.46 2.37 -10.58
CA ALA A 138 -3.83 1.37 -11.58
C ALA A 138 -2.84 1.28 -12.75
N GLN A 139 -2.14 2.39 -13.05
CA GLN A 139 -1.06 2.45 -14.04
C GLN A 139 0.34 2.30 -13.42
N SER A 140 0.44 1.79 -12.18
CA SER A 140 1.68 1.62 -11.43
C SER A 140 2.43 2.94 -11.18
N GLY A 141 1.73 4.07 -11.09
CA GLY A 141 2.26 5.35 -10.64
C GLY A 141 2.34 5.42 -9.13
N VAL A 142 3.22 6.25 -8.64
CA VAL A 142 3.39 6.55 -7.22
C VAL A 142 2.90 7.97 -6.98
N VAL A 143 1.90 8.14 -6.13
CA VAL A 143 1.53 9.46 -5.60
C VAL A 143 2.57 9.84 -4.57
N ASP A 144 3.30 10.93 -4.82
CA ASP A 144 4.33 11.43 -3.91
C ASP A 144 3.70 12.21 -2.75
N LYS A 145 2.92 13.22 -3.10
CA LYS A 145 2.25 14.07 -2.11
C LYS A 145 1.04 14.80 -2.70
N PHE A 146 0.22 15.29 -1.79
CA PHE A 146 -0.81 16.27 -2.08
C PHE A 146 -0.32 17.66 -1.67
N ILE A 147 -0.51 18.66 -2.53
CA ILE A 147 -0.11 20.05 -2.28
C ILE A 147 -1.39 20.88 -2.39
N GLY A 148 -2.11 21.01 -1.26
CA GLY A 148 -3.48 21.53 -1.28
C GLY A 148 -4.40 20.62 -2.08
N ASP A 149 -4.97 21.12 -3.15
CA ASP A 149 -5.80 20.40 -4.12
C ASP A 149 -5.01 19.75 -5.27
N ALA A 150 -3.71 20.02 -5.34
CA ALA A 150 -2.83 19.47 -6.36
C ALA A 150 -2.31 18.08 -5.97
N ILE A 151 -2.13 17.22 -6.97
CA ILE A 151 -1.51 15.90 -6.83
C ILE A 151 -0.18 15.91 -7.56
N MET A 152 0.87 15.52 -6.87
CA MET A 152 2.15 15.17 -7.46
C MET A 152 2.32 13.67 -7.49
N ALA A 153 2.58 13.11 -8.67
CA ALA A 153 2.84 11.70 -8.85
C ALA A 153 3.96 11.46 -9.86
N PHE A 154 4.54 10.26 -9.84
CA PHE A 154 5.63 9.94 -10.75
C PHE A 154 5.67 8.45 -11.12
N TRP A 155 6.36 8.17 -12.22
CA TRP A 155 6.75 6.84 -12.70
C TRP A 155 8.25 6.86 -12.97
N ILE A 156 9.01 6.00 -12.30
CA ILE A 156 10.46 5.83 -12.53
C ILE A 156 10.67 4.85 -13.68
N ALA A 157 11.53 5.20 -14.62
CA ALA A 157 11.92 4.32 -15.72
C ALA A 157 13.12 3.45 -15.29
N GLU A 158 12.88 2.18 -15.04
CA GLU A 158 13.95 1.22 -14.74
C GLU A 158 14.74 0.84 -16.00
N VAL A 159 14.08 0.60 -17.13
CA VAL A 159 14.69 0.17 -18.40
C VAL A 159 14.06 0.82 -19.63
N ASP A 160 12.73 1.01 -19.66
CA ASP A 160 11.98 1.47 -20.85
C ASP A 160 11.19 2.74 -20.57
N GLY A 161 11.81 3.89 -20.88
CA GLY A 161 11.19 5.20 -20.71
C GLY A 161 9.89 5.42 -21.50
N ALA A 162 9.72 4.73 -22.64
CA ALA A 162 8.52 4.87 -23.47
C ALA A 162 7.29 4.23 -22.79
N ARG A 163 7.47 3.10 -22.11
CA ARG A 163 6.40 2.45 -21.35
C ARG A 163 5.93 3.29 -20.18
N VAL A 164 6.86 3.95 -19.51
CA VAL A 164 6.59 4.83 -18.36
C VAL A 164 5.73 6.01 -18.78
N THR A 165 6.12 6.71 -19.84
CA THR A 165 5.36 7.83 -20.40
C THR A 165 3.96 7.39 -20.85
N SER A 166 3.85 6.23 -21.50
CA SER A 166 2.55 5.67 -21.93
C SER A 166 1.62 5.36 -20.74
N ARG A 167 2.15 4.85 -19.62
CA ARG A 167 1.37 4.61 -18.40
C ARG A 167 0.89 5.91 -17.77
N ALA A 168 1.77 6.92 -17.69
CA ALA A 168 1.41 8.23 -17.17
C ALA A 168 0.30 8.90 -18.02
N CYS A 169 0.40 8.82 -19.34
CA CYS A 169 -0.64 9.32 -20.24
C CYS A 169 -1.99 8.58 -20.05
N ARG A 170 -1.95 7.25 -19.91
CA ARG A 170 -3.17 6.47 -19.61
C ARG A 170 -3.78 6.86 -18.27
N ALA A 171 -2.96 7.03 -17.22
CA ALA A 171 -3.43 7.50 -15.93
C ALA A 171 -4.12 8.86 -16.06
N ALA A 172 -3.52 9.81 -16.78
CA ALA A 172 -4.10 11.13 -16.99
C ALA A 172 -5.44 11.08 -17.74
N LEU A 173 -5.53 10.27 -18.79
CA LEU A 173 -6.76 10.13 -19.56
C LEU A 173 -7.88 9.47 -18.74
N SER A 174 -7.60 8.34 -18.08
CA SER A 174 -8.59 7.65 -17.24
C SER A 174 -9.01 8.50 -16.03
N SER A 175 -8.10 9.30 -15.47
CA SER A 175 -8.44 10.28 -14.44
C SER A 175 -9.43 11.32 -14.94
N GLN A 176 -9.24 11.87 -16.15
CA GLN A 176 -10.19 12.82 -16.75
C GLN A 176 -11.56 12.19 -17.06
N GLU A 177 -11.58 10.94 -17.52
CA GLU A 177 -12.83 10.19 -17.73
C GLU A 177 -13.59 9.98 -16.41
N SER A 178 -12.89 9.53 -15.37
CA SER A 178 -13.47 9.36 -14.03
C SER A 178 -13.99 10.69 -13.48
N LEU A 179 -13.21 11.77 -13.61
CA LEU A 179 -13.62 13.10 -13.19
C LEU A 179 -14.88 13.58 -13.95
N HIS A 180 -15.04 13.17 -15.23
CA HIS A 180 -16.27 13.45 -15.96
C HIS A 180 -17.50 12.75 -15.34
N LEU A 181 -17.34 11.51 -14.86
CA LEU A 181 -18.41 10.77 -14.17
C LEU A 181 -18.70 11.37 -12.80
N LEU A 182 -17.66 11.68 -12.01
CA LEU A 182 -17.82 12.35 -10.72
C LEU A 182 -18.57 13.69 -10.84
N ARG A 183 -18.28 14.48 -11.87
CA ARG A 183 -18.99 15.74 -12.11
C ARG A 183 -20.48 15.56 -12.36
N LYS A 184 -20.90 14.46 -12.99
CA LYS A 184 -22.32 14.15 -13.17
C LYS A 184 -22.96 13.86 -11.81
N ASP A 185 -22.32 13.05 -10.99
CA ASP A 185 -22.79 12.71 -9.65
C ASP A 185 -22.84 13.96 -8.74
N TRP A 186 -21.79 14.77 -8.71
CA TRP A 186 -21.78 16.02 -7.92
C TRP A 186 -22.90 16.97 -8.29
N ARG A 187 -23.25 17.08 -9.57
CA ARG A 187 -24.42 17.88 -10.01
C ARG A 187 -25.73 17.37 -9.45
N THR A 188 -25.93 16.05 -9.37
CA THR A 188 -27.15 15.47 -8.79
C THR A 188 -27.27 15.76 -7.30
N ARG A 189 -26.12 15.91 -6.63
CA ARG A 189 -26.03 16.27 -5.21
C ARG A 189 -25.93 17.78 -4.96
N SER A 190 -26.14 18.61 -5.97
CA SER A 190 -25.99 20.07 -5.91
C SER A 190 -24.62 20.54 -5.39
N LEU A 191 -23.56 19.77 -5.73
CA LEU A 191 -22.18 20.10 -5.43
C LEU A 191 -21.50 20.73 -6.66
N PRO A 192 -20.44 21.55 -6.43
CA PRO A 192 -19.64 22.10 -7.53
C PRO A 192 -19.00 21.00 -8.38
N ALA A 193 -19.12 21.15 -9.71
CA ALA A 193 -18.55 20.20 -10.66
C ALA A 193 -17.08 20.52 -10.94
N LEU A 194 -16.18 20.03 -10.10
CA LEU A 194 -14.73 20.33 -10.18
C LEU A 194 -14.16 19.94 -11.56
N ARG A 195 -13.21 20.75 -12.02
CA ARG A 195 -12.43 20.51 -13.24
C ARG A 195 -10.95 20.54 -12.86
N ALA A 196 -10.15 19.65 -13.44
CA ALA A 196 -8.72 19.61 -13.17
C ALA A 196 -7.90 19.77 -14.44
N ARG A 197 -6.75 20.39 -14.29
CA ARG A 197 -5.65 20.40 -15.25
C ARG A 197 -4.69 19.29 -14.90
N ILE A 198 -4.10 18.68 -15.93
CA ILE A 198 -3.05 17.66 -15.73
C ILE A 198 -1.88 18.04 -16.64
N GLY A 199 -0.69 18.09 -16.04
CA GLY A 199 0.58 18.27 -16.75
C GLY A 199 1.44 17.02 -16.60
N LEU A 200 2.08 16.62 -17.69
CA LEU A 200 3.04 15.51 -17.72
C LEU A 200 4.37 15.99 -18.26
N HIS A 201 5.46 15.58 -17.63
CA HIS A 201 6.81 15.84 -18.14
C HIS A 201 7.69 14.63 -17.91
N THR A 202 8.53 14.26 -18.88
CA THR A 202 9.49 13.15 -18.76
C THR A 202 10.91 13.69 -18.89
N GLY A 203 11.74 13.35 -17.94
CA GLY A 203 13.14 13.82 -17.92
C GLY A 203 13.96 13.19 -16.80
N PRO A 204 15.25 13.55 -16.71
CA PRO A 204 16.08 13.18 -15.57
C PRO A 204 15.61 13.93 -14.31
N VAL A 205 15.55 13.20 -13.21
CA VAL A 205 15.19 13.71 -11.89
C VAL A 205 16.18 13.17 -10.85
N ARG A 206 16.31 13.85 -9.73
CA ARG A 206 17.02 13.34 -8.56
C ARG A 206 15.98 12.90 -7.52
N VAL A 207 16.05 11.64 -7.14
CA VAL A 207 15.12 10.96 -6.20
C VAL A 207 15.89 10.58 -4.95
#